data_4de0f0e29ec4a8d93f95aad0617bbc36
#
_entry.id   4de0f0e29ec4a8d93f95aad0617bbc36
#
_cell.length_a   1.000
_cell.length_b   1.000
_cell.length_c   1.000
_cell.angle_alpha   90.00
_cell.angle_beta   90.00
_cell.angle_gamma   90.00
#
_symmetry.space_group_name_H-M   'P 1'
#
loop_
_entity.id
_entity.type
_entity.pdbx_description
1 polymer ?
#
loop_
_entity_poly.entity_id
_entity_poly.type
_entity_poly.pdbx_seq_one_letter_code
_entity_poly.pdbx_strand_id
1 'polypeptide(L)'
;MSKKPSAGGKIQWTKMFRKLSPYTIRKGFRYMKHYGPKEFWIRLHERFEPEEVPYGPWYRAYIPTEETLETQRKQKFDYSPLISIAVPAYQTPVEFLRQMIESLIVQTYSNWELCIVNASPDNEEMQKVLAEYSAGNSRVRFCNLKENLGIAENTNRAFAMTKGEFVGLLDHDDLLAPNALYEIVKILQDHPQADALYTDEDKVTTELDEHFQPHLKPDFNLDLLRSNNYICHFFVVRKSIVEKAGGFRKEFDGAQDYDFIFRCTENAGEVLHVPEILYHWRTHKASTADNPASKMYAFEAGKRAIEAHLERTGTKGEVSHTQDLGFYRVKYPVQGKPLVSVIIPNKDEKETLQTCLEMLEKNTGYQNFEIIIVENNSTTDEIFRYYKELSGNRKIHLLRWGKEFNYSAINNFAAAHA
;
A
#
# COMPACT_ATOMS: atom_id res chain seq x y z
N MET A 1 10.02 -25.91 17.07
CA MET A 1 9.61 -26.90 16.03
C MET A 1 9.17 -26.12 14.82
N SER A 2 10.03 -26.00 13.81
CA SER A 2 9.68 -25.37 12.55
C SER A 2 8.67 -26.27 11.84
N LYS A 3 7.42 -25.84 11.72
CA LYS A 3 6.50 -26.44 10.78
C LYS A 3 7.13 -26.29 9.39
N LYS A 4 7.49 -27.42 8.77
CA LYS A 4 7.74 -27.46 7.34
C LYS A 4 6.54 -26.81 6.64
N PRO A 5 6.73 -25.99 5.60
CA PRO A 5 5.61 -25.50 4.80
C PRO A 5 4.79 -26.72 4.37
N SER A 6 3.48 -26.63 4.56
CA SER A 6 2.52 -27.66 4.16
C SER A 6 2.74 -28.02 2.70
N ALA A 7 2.66 -29.30 2.40
CA ALA A 7 2.82 -29.89 1.07
C ALA A 7 2.08 -29.06 0.03
N GLY A 8 2.80 -28.61 -1.00
CA GLY A 8 2.34 -27.72 -2.04
C GLY A 8 0.99 -28.13 -2.62
N GLY A 9 0.08 -27.17 -2.66
CA GLY A 9 -1.17 -27.30 -3.38
C GLY A 9 -0.87 -27.71 -4.82
N LYS A 10 -1.64 -28.64 -5.36
CA LYS A 10 -1.42 -29.11 -6.73
C LYS A 10 -1.65 -27.94 -7.69
N ILE A 11 -0.61 -27.57 -8.45
CA ILE A 11 -0.69 -26.55 -9.50
C ILE A 11 -1.96 -26.76 -10.33
N GLN A 12 -2.74 -25.72 -10.54
CA GLN A 12 -3.90 -25.75 -11.45
C GLN A 12 -3.43 -25.73 -12.91
N TRP A 13 -2.96 -26.89 -13.38
CA TRP A 13 -2.42 -27.07 -14.73
C TRP A 13 -3.37 -26.61 -15.83
N THR A 14 -4.68 -26.76 -15.62
CA THR A 14 -5.71 -26.29 -16.56
C THR A 14 -5.73 -24.77 -16.70
N LYS A 15 -5.60 -24.01 -15.61
CA LYS A 15 -5.45 -22.55 -15.65
C LYS A 15 -4.13 -22.14 -16.30
N MET A 16 -3.05 -22.84 -16.04
CA MET A 16 -1.76 -22.59 -16.65
C MET A 16 -1.80 -22.74 -18.17
N PHE A 17 -2.38 -23.85 -18.68
CA PHE A 17 -2.47 -24.10 -20.12
C PHE A 17 -3.35 -23.09 -20.85
N ARG A 18 -4.44 -22.59 -20.23
CA ARG A 18 -5.30 -21.53 -20.81
C ARG A 18 -4.59 -20.18 -20.93
N LYS A 19 -3.60 -19.90 -20.07
CA LYS A 19 -2.80 -18.63 -20.08
C LYS A 19 -1.49 -18.75 -20.87
N LEU A 20 -1.18 -19.91 -21.48
CA LEU A 20 -0.01 -20.07 -22.33
C LEU A 20 -0.22 -19.37 -23.68
N SER A 21 0.53 -18.32 -23.90
CA SER A 21 0.66 -17.62 -25.18
C SER A 21 2.15 -17.43 -25.50
N PRO A 22 2.52 -17.18 -26.76
CA PRO A 22 3.91 -16.85 -27.10
C PRO A 22 4.48 -15.69 -26.28
N TYR A 23 3.62 -14.77 -25.90
CA TYR A 23 3.95 -13.63 -25.04
C TYR A 23 4.26 -14.05 -23.60
N THR A 24 3.37 -14.84 -22.96
CA THR A 24 3.57 -15.32 -21.58
C THR A 24 4.78 -16.24 -21.46
N ILE A 25 5.06 -17.05 -22.47
CA ILE A 25 6.27 -17.90 -22.54
C ILE A 25 7.52 -17.01 -22.59
N ARG A 26 7.57 -15.99 -23.46
CA ARG A 26 8.70 -15.06 -23.54
C ARG A 26 8.89 -14.28 -22.23
N LYS A 27 7.79 -13.88 -21.58
CA LYS A 27 7.81 -13.22 -20.26
C LYS A 27 8.41 -14.14 -19.19
N GLY A 28 7.99 -15.41 -19.15
CA GLY A 28 8.55 -16.42 -18.24
C GLY A 28 10.05 -16.67 -18.44
N PHE A 29 10.50 -16.78 -19.69
CA PHE A 29 11.93 -16.90 -19.99
C PHE A 29 12.74 -15.69 -19.56
N ARG A 30 12.21 -14.47 -19.75
CA ARG A 30 12.86 -13.23 -19.33
C ARG A 30 12.98 -13.15 -17.82
N TYR A 31 11.91 -13.51 -17.10
CA TYR A 31 11.90 -13.59 -15.65
C TYR A 31 12.93 -14.61 -15.13
N MET A 32 12.93 -15.83 -15.70
CA MET A 32 13.88 -16.88 -15.34
C MET A 32 15.34 -16.47 -15.60
N LYS A 33 15.61 -15.73 -16.68
CA LYS A 33 16.96 -15.21 -16.99
C LYS A 33 17.41 -14.16 -15.98
N HIS A 34 16.47 -13.35 -15.44
CA HIS A 34 16.80 -12.25 -14.54
C HIS A 34 16.89 -12.70 -13.07
N TYR A 35 15.97 -13.55 -12.61
CA TYR A 35 15.85 -13.96 -11.20
C TYR A 35 16.31 -15.39 -10.95
N GLY A 36 16.65 -16.15 -11.99
CA GLY A 36 17.08 -17.53 -11.90
C GLY A 36 15.93 -18.55 -11.90
N PRO A 37 16.26 -19.85 -12.15
CA PRO A 37 15.25 -20.91 -12.28
C PRO A 37 14.50 -21.20 -10.98
N LYS A 38 15.15 -21.08 -9.82
CA LYS A 38 14.54 -21.35 -8.52
C LYS A 38 13.42 -20.35 -8.23
N GLU A 39 13.70 -19.05 -8.43
CA GLU A 39 12.72 -17.98 -8.21
C GLU A 39 11.58 -18.04 -9.23
N PHE A 40 11.89 -18.38 -10.49
CA PHE A 40 10.88 -18.63 -11.50
C PHE A 40 9.89 -19.74 -11.08
N TRP A 41 10.39 -20.87 -10.51
CA TRP A 41 9.53 -21.95 -10.05
C TRP A 41 8.68 -21.55 -8.83
N ILE A 42 9.23 -20.79 -7.90
CA ILE A 42 8.49 -20.28 -6.75
C ILE A 42 7.33 -19.40 -7.25
N ARG A 43 7.61 -18.41 -8.09
CA ARG A 43 6.59 -17.51 -8.65
C ARG A 43 5.57 -18.23 -9.54
N LEU A 44 6.01 -19.25 -10.27
CA LEU A 44 5.09 -20.07 -11.06
C LEU A 44 4.13 -20.86 -10.15
N HIS A 45 4.64 -21.42 -9.06
CA HIS A 45 3.83 -22.12 -8.05
C HIS A 45 2.83 -21.15 -7.40
N GLU A 46 3.29 -20.05 -6.83
CA GLU A 46 2.44 -19.03 -6.21
C GLU A 46 1.32 -18.57 -7.15
N ARG A 47 1.62 -18.37 -8.42
CA ARG A 47 0.64 -17.89 -9.40
C ARG A 47 -0.45 -18.90 -9.75
N PHE A 48 -0.19 -20.20 -9.57
CA PHE A 48 -1.11 -21.28 -9.95
C PHE A 48 -1.50 -22.18 -8.77
N GLU A 49 -1.16 -21.79 -7.54
CA GLU A 49 -1.74 -22.39 -6.34
C GLU A 49 -3.24 -22.06 -6.27
N PRO A 50 -4.08 -22.97 -5.76
CA PRO A 50 -5.47 -22.66 -5.46
C PRO A 50 -5.50 -21.55 -4.38
N GLU A 51 -6.24 -20.48 -4.62
CA GLU A 51 -6.55 -19.52 -3.59
C GLU A 51 -7.34 -20.21 -2.47
N GLU A 52 -6.95 -20.01 -1.21
CA GLU A 52 -7.70 -20.53 -0.05
C GLU A 52 -9.14 -19.99 -0.05
N VAL A 53 -9.29 -18.72 -0.39
CA VAL A 53 -10.57 -18.05 -0.62
C VAL A 53 -10.54 -17.46 -2.04
N PRO A 54 -11.35 -17.94 -2.98
CA PRO A 54 -11.42 -17.39 -4.33
C PRO A 54 -11.88 -15.93 -4.29
N TYR A 55 -11.01 -15.01 -4.71
CA TYR A 55 -11.28 -13.57 -4.63
C TYR A 55 -12.53 -13.15 -5.42
N GLY A 56 -12.66 -13.57 -6.66
CA GLY A 56 -13.78 -13.15 -7.51
C GLY A 56 -15.18 -13.45 -6.93
N PRO A 57 -15.48 -14.67 -6.40
CA PRO A 57 -16.71 -14.93 -5.69
C PRO A 57 -16.90 -14.11 -4.42
N TRP A 58 -15.83 -13.90 -3.64
CA TRP A 58 -15.86 -13.05 -2.46
C TRP A 58 -16.17 -11.60 -2.83
N TYR A 59 -15.48 -11.05 -3.83
CA TYR A 59 -15.67 -9.68 -4.28
C TYR A 59 -17.11 -9.42 -4.76
N ARG A 60 -17.70 -10.34 -5.54
CA ARG A 60 -19.11 -10.24 -5.96
C ARG A 60 -20.11 -10.21 -4.81
N ALA A 61 -19.80 -10.84 -3.68
CA ALA A 61 -20.61 -10.79 -2.47
C ALA A 61 -20.35 -9.55 -1.61
N TYR A 62 -19.18 -8.93 -1.80
CA TYR A 62 -18.72 -7.76 -1.06
C TYR A 62 -19.21 -6.44 -1.65
N ILE A 63 -19.27 -6.32 -2.99
CA ILE A 63 -19.70 -5.08 -3.65
C ILE A 63 -21.13 -4.69 -3.22
N PRO A 64 -21.42 -3.37 -3.10
CA PRO A 64 -22.74 -2.90 -2.72
C PRO A 64 -23.80 -3.32 -3.74
N THR A 65 -24.97 -3.72 -3.23
CA THR A 65 -26.13 -4.01 -4.08
C THR A 65 -26.72 -2.73 -4.65
N GLU A 66 -27.52 -2.81 -5.74
CA GLU A 66 -28.17 -1.62 -6.30
C GLU A 66 -29.08 -0.93 -5.27
N GLU A 67 -29.76 -1.68 -4.40
CA GLU A 67 -30.56 -1.11 -3.31
C GLU A 67 -29.70 -0.28 -2.35
N THR A 68 -28.48 -0.76 -2.03
CA THR A 68 -27.51 -0.03 -1.22
C THR A 68 -27.07 1.25 -1.94
N LEU A 69 -26.72 1.16 -3.24
CA LEU A 69 -26.31 2.31 -4.03
C LEU A 69 -27.44 3.36 -4.15
N GLU A 70 -28.70 2.94 -4.32
CA GLU A 70 -29.83 3.86 -4.32
C GLU A 70 -30.04 4.55 -2.97
N THR A 71 -29.79 3.84 -1.88
CA THR A 71 -29.86 4.40 -0.52
C THR A 71 -28.75 5.46 -0.34
N GLN A 72 -27.54 5.15 -0.79
CA GLN A 72 -26.41 6.09 -0.76
C GLN A 72 -26.70 7.36 -1.58
N ARG A 73 -27.31 7.24 -2.77
CA ARG A 73 -27.69 8.39 -3.61
C ARG A 73 -28.67 9.34 -2.92
N LYS A 74 -29.49 8.84 -2.00
CA LYS A 74 -30.48 9.61 -1.22
C LYS A 74 -29.90 10.18 0.07
N GLN A 75 -28.74 9.67 0.51
CA GLN A 75 -28.08 10.12 1.73
C GLN A 75 -27.69 11.60 1.62
N LYS A 76 -28.00 12.38 2.64
CA LYS A 76 -27.51 13.73 2.81
C LYS A 76 -26.44 13.74 3.88
N PHE A 77 -25.34 14.39 3.58
CA PHE A 77 -24.24 14.61 4.49
C PHE A 77 -24.25 16.07 4.98
N ASP A 78 -23.97 16.28 6.27
CA ASP A 78 -23.85 17.62 6.84
C ASP A 78 -22.63 18.33 6.28
N TYR A 79 -21.53 17.61 6.14
CA TYR A 79 -20.31 18.08 5.45
C TYR A 79 -20.24 17.42 4.06
N SER A 80 -20.40 18.23 3.04
CA SER A 80 -20.50 17.76 1.64
C SER A 80 -19.47 18.49 0.76
N PRO A 81 -18.16 18.21 0.92
CA PRO A 81 -17.12 18.89 0.15
C PRO A 81 -17.19 18.56 -1.34
N LEU A 82 -16.88 19.51 -2.21
CA LEU A 82 -16.64 19.23 -3.62
C LEU A 82 -15.34 18.44 -3.76
N ILE A 83 -15.41 17.27 -4.42
CA ILE A 83 -14.25 16.45 -4.73
C ILE A 83 -13.92 16.62 -6.22
N SER A 84 -12.72 17.10 -6.53
CA SER A 84 -12.21 17.18 -7.90
C SER A 84 -11.40 15.94 -8.21
N ILE A 85 -11.66 15.29 -9.34
CA ILE A 85 -10.85 14.17 -9.84
C ILE A 85 -9.94 14.68 -10.94
N ALA A 86 -8.63 14.57 -10.74
CA ALA A 86 -7.60 15.02 -11.68
C ALA A 86 -7.08 13.85 -12.50
N VAL A 87 -7.19 13.97 -13.83
CA VAL A 87 -6.84 12.91 -14.79
C VAL A 87 -5.91 13.45 -15.87
N PRO A 88 -4.65 13.02 -15.93
CA PRO A 88 -3.78 13.23 -17.08
C PRO A 88 -4.04 12.13 -18.13
N ALA A 89 -4.52 12.47 -19.33
CA ALA A 89 -4.82 11.51 -20.38
C ALA A 89 -3.86 11.64 -21.56
N TYR A 90 -3.17 10.54 -21.90
CA TYR A 90 -2.29 10.48 -23.06
C TYR A 90 -2.43 9.17 -23.81
N GLN A 91 -2.76 9.24 -25.10
CA GLN A 91 -2.95 8.10 -26.01
C GLN A 91 -3.88 7.02 -25.43
N THR A 92 -4.92 7.46 -24.70
CA THR A 92 -5.87 6.57 -24.05
C THR A 92 -6.75 5.87 -25.10
N PRO A 93 -6.90 4.54 -25.05
CA PRO A 93 -7.94 3.87 -25.82
C PRO A 93 -9.31 4.46 -25.49
N VAL A 94 -10.08 4.80 -26.53
CA VAL A 94 -11.37 5.50 -26.38
C VAL A 94 -12.32 4.75 -25.45
N GLU A 95 -12.34 3.43 -25.53
CA GLU A 95 -13.17 2.59 -24.67
C GLU A 95 -12.78 2.73 -23.18
N PHE A 96 -11.50 2.77 -22.86
CA PHE A 96 -11.04 2.96 -21.49
C PHE A 96 -11.40 4.34 -20.97
N LEU A 97 -11.20 5.37 -21.81
CA LEU A 97 -11.57 6.73 -21.47
C LEU A 97 -13.08 6.84 -21.16
N ARG A 98 -13.94 6.23 -21.97
CA ARG A 98 -15.39 6.18 -21.73
C ARG A 98 -15.71 5.50 -20.40
N GLN A 99 -15.18 4.31 -20.19
CA GLN A 99 -15.42 3.53 -18.97
C GLN A 99 -14.92 4.25 -17.72
N MET A 100 -13.78 4.93 -17.78
CA MET A 100 -13.26 5.76 -16.69
C MET A 100 -14.24 6.91 -16.38
N ILE A 101 -14.70 7.66 -17.38
CA ILE A 101 -15.65 8.77 -17.19
C ILE A 101 -16.99 8.24 -16.64
N GLU A 102 -17.48 7.12 -17.17
CA GLU A 102 -18.73 6.51 -16.72
C GLU A 102 -18.65 6.02 -15.28
N SER A 103 -17.50 5.51 -14.83
CA SER A 103 -17.27 5.14 -13.43
C SER A 103 -17.47 6.31 -12.46
N LEU A 104 -17.25 7.54 -12.92
CA LEU A 104 -17.53 8.76 -12.15
C LEU A 104 -18.99 9.22 -12.29
N ILE A 105 -19.61 9.06 -13.47
CA ILE A 105 -21.01 9.46 -13.67
C ILE A 105 -21.95 8.65 -12.77
N VAL A 106 -21.64 7.38 -12.52
CA VAL A 106 -22.44 6.48 -11.68
C VAL A 106 -22.19 6.62 -10.18
N GLN A 107 -21.25 7.49 -9.75
CA GLN A 107 -20.96 7.69 -8.34
C GLN A 107 -22.21 8.03 -7.53
N THR A 108 -22.35 7.41 -6.37
CA THR A 108 -23.49 7.64 -5.46
C THR A 108 -23.39 8.99 -4.73
N TYR A 109 -22.19 9.52 -4.55
CA TYR A 109 -21.97 10.90 -4.11
C TYR A 109 -21.99 11.86 -5.31
N SER A 110 -22.78 12.89 -5.29
CA SER A 110 -23.05 13.76 -6.46
C SER A 110 -22.19 15.01 -6.57
N ASN A 111 -21.57 15.47 -5.45
CA ASN A 111 -20.81 16.74 -5.44
C ASN A 111 -19.33 16.52 -5.82
N TRP A 112 -19.13 16.21 -7.09
CA TRP A 112 -17.80 16.01 -7.68
C TRP A 112 -17.66 16.73 -9.03
N GLU A 113 -16.42 16.95 -9.44
CA GLU A 113 -16.05 17.38 -10.79
C GLU A 113 -14.89 16.50 -11.32
N LEU A 114 -14.85 16.31 -12.62
CA LEU A 114 -13.78 15.61 -13.32
C LEU A 114 -13.00 16.62 -14.18
N CYS A 115 -11.69 16.69 -13.94
CA CYS A 115 -10.77 17.59 -14.61
C CYS A 115 -9.78 16.79 -15.44
N ILE A 116 -10.00 16.69 -16.76
CA ILE A 116 -9.16 15.89 -17.67
C ILE A 116 -8.22 16.80 -18.45
N VAL A 117 -6.94 16.47 -18.48
CA VAL A 117 -5.95 17.07 -19.37
C VAL A 117 -5.65 16.09 -20.50
N ASN A 118 -6.10 16.43 -21.72
CA ASN A 118 -5.78 15.66 -22.90
C ASN A 118 -4.43 16.12 -23.48
N ALA A 119 -3.42 15.27 -23.32
CA ALA A 119 -2.06 15.48 -23.84
C ALA A 119 -1.84 14.81 -25.22
N SER A 120 -2.91 14.47 -25.95
CA SER A 120 -2.88 13.83 -27.27
C SER A 120 -3.52 14.73 -28.33
N PRO A 121 -2.84 15.82 -28.74
CA PRO A 121 -3.42 16.82 -29.64
C PRO A 121 -3.88 16.24 -31.00
N ASP A 122 -3.23 15.20 -31.48
CA ASP A 122 -3.53 14.58 -32.77
C ASP A 122 -4.56 13.44 -32.70
N ASN A 123 -5.08 13.13 -31.50
CA ASN A 123 -6.08 12.07 -31.32
C ASN A 123 -7.51 12.64 -31.37
N GLU A 124 -8.05 12.73 -32.58
CA GLU A 124 -9.39 13.29 -32.82
C GLU A 124 -10.51 12.47 -32.13
N GLU A 125 -10.34 11.15 -32.00
CA GLU A 125 -11.34 10.31 -31.33
C GLU A 125 -11.44 10.62 -29.84
N MET A 126 -10.31 10.77 -29.14
CA MET A 126 -10.30 11.23 -27.75
C MET A 126 -10.96 12.61 -27.61
N GLN A 127 -10.63 13.54 -28.50
CA GLN A 127 -11.22 14.89 -28.45
C GLN A 127 -12.74 14.87 -28.63
N LYS A 128 -13.25 14.03 -29.55
CA LYS A 128 -14.72 13.85 -29.75
C LYS A 128 -15.40 13.30 -28.49
N VAL A 129 -14.82 12.28 -27.88
CA VAL A 129 -15.36 11.68 -26.65
C VAL A 129 -15.40 12.70 -25.52
N LEU A 130 -14.30 13.40 -25.29
CA LEU A 130 -14.22 14.43 -24.24
C LEU A 130 -15.23 15.55 -24.48
N ALA A 131 -15.40 16.01 -25.72
CA ALA A 131 -16.38 17.02 -26.07
C ALA A 131 -17.82 16.51 -25.85
N GLU A 132 -18.14 15.27 -26.22
CA GLU A 132 -19.43 14.63 -25.99
C GLU A 132 -19.79 14.63 -24.49
N TYR A 133 -18.91 14.11 -23.63
CA TYR A 133 -19.18 14.04 -22.19
C TYR A 133 -19.23 15.41 -21.52
N SER A 134 -18.37 16.35 -21.93
CA SER A 134 -18.40 17.71 -21.41
C SER A 134 -19.65 18.50 -21.79
N ALA A 135 -20.18 18.27 -22.99
CA ALA A 135 -21.45 18.86 -23.43
C ALA A 135 -22.64 18.25 -22.68
N GLY A 136 -22.60 16.95 -22.40
CA GLY A 136 -23.67 16.22 -21.71
C GLY A 136 -23.66 16.35 -20.18
N ASN A 137 -22.53 16.71 -19.57
CA ASN A 137 -22.40 16.79 -18.11
C ASN A 137 -21.44 17.91 -17.69
N SER A 138 -21.98 18.96 -17.10
CA SER A 138 -21.22 20.16 -16.66
C SER A 138 -20.14 19.88 -15.60
N ARG A 139 -20.19 18.71 -14.94
CA ARG A 139 -19.15 18.25 -13.99
C ARG A 139 -17.92 17.71 -14.70
N VAL A 140 -18.01 17.34 -15.99
CA VAL A 140 -16.90 16.87 -16.79
C VAL A 140 -16.27 18.03 -17.53
N ARG A 141 -15.04 18.35 -17.19
CA ARG A 141 -14.28 19.45 -17.80
C ARG A 141 -12.97 18.91 -18.36
N PHE A 142 -12.57 19.39 -19.52
CA PHE A 142 -11.28 19.01 -20.09
C PHE A 142 -10.56 20.22 -20.72
N CYS A 143 -9.24 20.06 -20.88
CA CYS A 143 -8.44 20.94 -21.72
C CYS A 143 -7.54 20.10 -22.64
N ASN A 144 -7.34 20.58 -23.86
CA ASN A 144 -6.39 20.00 -24.80
C ASN A 144 -5.05 20.72 -24.69
N LEU A 145 -3.96 19.97 -24.50
CA LEU A 145 -2.60 20.52 -24.63
C LEU A 145 -2.19 20.54 -26.11
N LYS A 146 -1.25 21.42 -26.44
CA LYS A 146 -0.65 21.47 -27.76
C LYS A 146 0.38 20.36 -28.00
N GLU A 147 0.94 19.82 -26.94
CA GLU A 147 1.92 18.75 -26.92
C GLU A 147 1.87 18.01 -25.58
N ASN A 148 2.41 16.79 -25.53
CA ASN A 148 2.57 16.03 -24.30
C ASN A 148 3.74 16.59 -23.47
N LEU A 149 3.45 17.13 -22.30
CA LEU A 149 4.46 17.71 -21.40
C LEU A 149 5.06 16.70 -20.41
N GLY A 150 4.63 15.43 -20.47
CA GLY A 150 4.97 14.37 -19.54
C GLY A 150 3.99 14.27 -18.38
N ILE A 151 4.04 13.12 -17.67
CA ILE A 151 3.02 12.76 -16.67
C ILE A 151 2.93 13.79 -15.55
N ALA A 152 4.04 14.26 -15.00
CA ALA A 152 4.07 15.22 -13.92
C ALA A 152 3.39 16.55 -14.31
N GLU A 153 3.78 17.15 -15.44
CA GLU A 153 3.23 18.44 -15.86
C GLU A 153 1.78 18.31 -16.33
N ASN A 154 1.41 17.23 -17.03
CA ASN A 154 0.01 16.99 -17.40
C ASN A 154 -0.89 16.89 -16.15
N THR A 155 -0.43 16.21 -15.10
CA THR A 155 -1.16 16.15 -13.82
C THR A 155 -1.26 17.51 -13.15
N ASN A 156 -0.17 18.31 -13.16
CA ASN A 156 -0.18 19.67 -12.62
C ASN A 156 -1.19 20.58 -13.36
N ARG A 157 -1.34 20.38 -14.67
CA ARG A 157 -2.39 21.08 -15.45
C ARG A 157 -3.79 20.64 -15.02
N ALA A 158 -3.99 19.34 -14.72
CA ALA A 158 -5.27 18.89 -14.18
C ALA A 158 -5.53 19.47 -12.79
N PHE A 159 -4.53 19.55 -11.90
CA PHE A 159 -4.64 20.22 -10.61
C PHE A 159 -5.06 21.71 -10.75
N ALA A 160 -4.48 22.42 -11.71
CA ALA A 160 -4.83 23.83 -11.96
C ALA A 160 -6.30 24.01 -12.39
N MET A 161 -6.95 22.98 -12.90
CA MET A 161 -8.38 23.01 -13.26
C MET A 161 -9.30 22.77 -12.05
N THR A 162 -8.82 22.14 -10.97
CA THR A 162 -9.63 21.71 -9.83
C THR A 162 -10.17 22.89 -9.02
N LYS A 163 -11.43 22.77 -8.56
CA LYS A 163 -12.10 23.75 -7.70
C LYS A 163 -12.52 23.16 -6.36
N GLY A 164 -12.48 21.82 -6.25
CA GLY A 164 -12.91 21.10 -5.07
C GLY A 164 -12.05 21.36 -3.86
N GLU A 165 -12.59 21.12 -2.70
CA GLU A 165 -11.88 21.12 -1.43
C GLU A 165 -10.91 19.97 -1.32
N PHE A 166 -11.25 18.82 -1.94
CA PHE A 166 -10.39 17.66 -2.06
C PHE A 166 -10.09 17.36 -3.53
N VAL A 167 -8.92 16.77 -3.76
CA VAL A 167 -8.47 16.33 -5.08
C VAL A 167 -8.13 14.85 -5.02
N GLY A 168 -8.79 14.04 -5.84
CA GLY A 168 -8.49 12.63 -6.05
C GLY A 168 -7.67 12.42 -7.32
N LEU A 169 -6.73 11.50 -7.28
CA LEU A 169 -5.90 11.09 -8.41
C LEU A 169 -6.49 9.86 -9.07
N LEU A 170 -6.75 9.92 -10.36
CA LEU A 170 -7.26 8.78 -11.14
C LEU A 170 -6.50 8.68 -12.46
N ASP A 171 -6.05 7.49 -12.79
CA ASP A 171 -5.43 7.20 -14.07
C ASP A 171 -6.49 7.09 -15.18
N HIS A 172 -6.11 7.49 -16.39
CA HIS A 172 -7.02 7.62 -17.52
C HIS A 172 -7.57 6.31 -18.09
N ASP A 173 -7.05 5.18 -17.66
CA ASP A 173 -7.41 3.82 -18.09
C ASP A 173 -8.00 2.95 -16.96
N ASP A 174 -8.12 3.50 -15.76
CA ASP A 174 -8.63 2.84 -14.56
C ASP A 174 -10.09 3.22 -14.23
N LEU A 175 -10.62 2.66 -13.14
CA LEU A 175 -12.00 2.88 -12.72
C LEU A 175 -12.12 3.08 -11.21
N LEU A 176 -13.17 3.81 -10.81
CA LEU A 176 -13.61 3.85 -9.41
C LEU A 176 -14.85 2.98 -9.19
N ALA A 177 -14.93 2.34 -8.02
CA ALA A 177 -16.16 1.71 -7.58
C ALA A 177 -17.30 2.74 -7.45
N PRO A 178 -18.57 2.40 -7.70
CA PRO A 178 -19.68 3.35 -7.76
C PRO A 178 -19.95 4.11 -6.45
N ASN A 179 -19.45 3.59 -5.33
CA ASN A 179 -19.54 4.20 -4.00
C ASN A 179 -18.23 4.85 -3.51
N ALA A 180 -17.22 4.97 -4.34
CA ALA A 180 -15.89 5.43 -3.92
C ALA A 180 -15.93 6.81 -3.25
N LEU A 181 -16.56 7.78 -3.89
CA LEU A 181 -16.64 9.13 -3.34
C LEU A 181 -17.59 9.21 -2.13
N TYR A 182 -18.59 8.34 -2.06
CA TYR A 182 -19.48 8.25 -0.91
C TYR A 182 -18.73 7.77 0.34
N GLU A 183 -17.93 6.71 0.24
CA GLU A 183 -17.17 6.18 1.38
C GLU A 183 -16.11 7.18 1.88
N ILE A 184 -15.46 7.92 0.97
CA ILE A 184 -14.58 9.04 1.33
C ILE A 184 -15.34 10.09 2.16
N VAL A 185 -16.49 10.57 1.66
CA VAL A 185 -17.26 11.63 2.33
C VAL A 185 -17.88 11.14 3.64
N LYS A 186 -18.27 9.89 3.71
CA LYS A 186 -18.78 9.26 4.93
C LYS A 186 -17.75 9.29 6.07
N ILE A 187 -16.48 8.95 5.81
CA ILE A 187 -15.41 9.05 6.81
C ILE A 187 -15.16 10.51 7.20
N LEU A 188 -15.24 11.42 6.24
CA LEU A 188 -15.09 12.86 6.51
C LEU A 188 -16.17 13.44 7.44
N GLN A 189 -17.32 12.77 7.66
CA GLN A 189 -18.31 13.22 8.66
C GLN A 189 -17.72 13.17 10.07
N ASP A 190 -17.01 12.10 10.39
CA ASP A 190 -16.40 11.89 11.72
C ASP A 190 -15.00 12.54 11.80
N HIS A 191 -14.37 12.77 10.65
CA HIS A 191 -13.01 13.33 10.53
C HIS A 191 -12.96 14.53 9.59
N PRO A 192 -13.68 15.64 9.86
CA PRO A 192 -13.73 16.80 8.95
C PRO A 192 -12.38 17.51 8.80
N GLN A 193 -11.43 17.25 9.69
CA GLN A 193 -10.08 17.80 9.66
C GLN A 193 -9.07 16.93 8.88
N ALA A 194 -9.48 15.76 8.40
CA ALA A 194 -8.60 14.91 7.62
C ALA A 194 -8.05 15.64 6.38
N ASP A 195 -6.77 15.54 6.16
CA ASP A 195 -6.06 16.19 5.07
C ASP A 195 -5.79 15.28 3.88
N ALA A 196 -5.65 13.98 4.13
CA ALA A 196 -5.45 12.99 3.09
C ALA A 196 -6.15 11.67 3.43
N LEU A 197 -6.67 11.00 2.41
CA LEU A 197 -7.31 9.69 2.52
C LEU A 197 -6.77 8.79 1.41
N TYR A 198 -6.74 7.48 1.65
CA TYR A 198 -6.46 6.48 0.62
C TYR A 198 -7.29 5.22 0.84
N THR A 199 -7.53 4.48 -0.23
CA THR A 199 -8.42 3.32 -0.21
C THR A 199 -7.67 2.03 -0.56
N ASP A 200 -8.32 0.89 -0.36
CA ASP A 200 -7.86 -0.36 -0.94
C ASP A 200 -8.12 -0.36 -2.46
N GLU A 201 -7.42 -1.25 -3.15
CA GLU A 201 -7.53 -1.40 -4.59
C GLU A 201 -7.50 -2.87 -5.01
N ASP A 202 -7.96 -3.17 -6.20
CA ASP A 202 -7.74 -4.44 -6.86
C ASP A 202 -7.32 -4.24 -8.32
N LYS A 203 -7.13 -5.35 -9.02
CA LYS A 203 -6.91 -5.33 -10.47
C LYS A 203 -8.11 -5.89 -11.20
N VAL A 204 -8.35 -5.31 -12.37
CA VAL A 204 -9.41 -5.76 -13.27
C VAL A 204 -8.84 -6.06 -14.66
N THR A 205 -9.41 -7.06 -15.34
CA THR A 205 -9.07 -7.37 -16.73
C THR A 205 -9.46 -6.25 -17.68
N THR A 206 -8.90 -6.24 -18.88
CA THR A 206 -9.25 -5.28 -19.94
C THR A 206 -10.75 -5.27 -20.22
N GLU A 207 -11.38 -6.44 -20.22
CA GLU A 207 -12.80 -6.68 -20.51
C GLU A 207 -13.71 -6.42 -19.30
N LEU A 208 -13.16 -6.10 -18.12
CA LEU A 208 -13.87 -5.87 -16.85
C LEU A 208 -14.66 -7.08 -16.34
N ASP A 209 -14.30 -8.28 -16.76
CA ASP A 209 -15.02 -9.52 -16.43
C ASP A 209 -14.43 -10.26 -15.21
N GLU A 210 -13.17 -9.99 -14.86
CA GLU A 210 -12.48 -10.62 -13.72
C GLU A 210 -11.78 -9.56 -12.87
N HIS A 211 -12.10 -9.54 -11.55
CA HIS A 211 -11.36 -8.83 -10.51
C HIS A 211 -10.39 -9.79 -9.82
N PHE A 212 -9.15 -9.35 -9.55
CA PHE A 212 -8.10 -10.20 -8.99
C PHE A 212 -7.01 -9.39 -8.29
N GLN A 213 -6.18 -10.07 -7.50
CA GLN A 213 -5.05 -9.47 -6.79
C GLN A 213 -5.42 -8.21 -5.98
N PRO A 214 -6.32 -8.33 -4.98
CA PRO A 214 -6.63 -7.21 -4.11
C PRO A 214 -5.37 -6.76 -3.36
N HIS A 215 -5.26 -5.47 -3.16
CA HIS A 215 -4.26 -4.84 -2.31
C HIS A 215 -4.98 -4.19 -1.13
N LEU A 216 -5.16 -4.97 -0.05
CA LEU A 216 -5.71 -4.50 1.21
C LEU A 216 -4.59 -3.82 1.99
N LYS A 217 -4.80 -2.58 2.38
CA LYS A 217 -3.77 -1.71 2.94
C LYS A 217 -3.94 -1.58 4.46
N PRO A 218 -2.89 -1.37 5.22
CA PRO A 218 -3.02 -1.02 6.64
C PRO A 218 -3.36 0.46 6.80
N ASP A 219 -3.71 0.85 8.02
CA ASP A 219 -3.73 2.26 8.42
C ASP A 219 -2.38 2.93 8.17
N PHE A 220 -2.37 4.26 8.11
CA PHE A 220 -1.19 5.02 7.71
C PHE A 220 0.04 4.64 8.53
N ASN A 221 1.06 4.17 7.83
CA ASN A 221 2.33 3.76 8.40
C ASN A 221 3.49 4.34 7.58
N LEU A 222 4.17 5.33 8.16
CA LEU A 222 5.25 6.03 7.49
C LEU A 222 6.45 5.13 7.19
N ASP A 223 6.78 4.16 8.06
CA ASP A 223 7.90 3.25 7.81
C ASP A 223 7.58 2.26 6.68
N LEU A 224 6.33 1.82 6.57
CA LEU A 224 5.87 1.05 5.42
C LEU A 224 5.92 1.89 4.13
N LEU A 225 5.48 3.16 4.20
CA LEU A 225 5.58 4.07 3.06
C LEU A 225 7.02 4.31 2.64
N ARG A 226 7.98 4.34 3.57
CA ARG A 226 9.43 4.39 3.27
C ARG A 226 9.98 3.09 2.67
N SER A 227 9.22 2.01 2.72
CA SER A 227 9.63 0.71 2.17
C SER A 227 9.04 0.42 0.80
N ASN A 228 7.85 0.90 0.49
CA ASN A 228 7.20 0.83 -0.81
C ASN A 228 6.06 1.85 -0.92
N ASN A 229 5.64 2.18 -2.14
CA ASN A 229 4.46 3.00 -2.38
C ASN A 229 3.18 2.18 -2.21
N TYR A 230 2.84 1.82 -0.95
CA TYR A 230 1.66 1.00 -0.69
C TYR A 230 0.34 1.79 -0.81
N ILE A 231 0.39 3.12 -0.69
CA ILE A 231 -0.80 3.99 -0.82
C ILE A 231 -1.29 3.98 -2.27
N CYS A 232 -0.43 4.24 -3.23
CA CYS A 232 -0.64 4.24 -4.69
C CYS A 232 -2.00 4.85 -5.10
N HIS A 233 -3.07 4.05 -5.21
CA HIS A 233 -4.43 4.43 -5.56
C HIS A 233 -5.43 4.00 -4.47
N PHE A 234 -6.58 4.56 -4.31
CA PHE A 234 -7.04 5.86 -4.73
C PHE A 234 -6.64 6.88 -3.68
N PHE A 235 -5.79 7.84 -4.02
CA PHE A 235 -5.31 8.86 -3.11
C PHE A 235 -6.14 10.14 -3.29
N VAL A 236 -6.74 10.60 -2.18
CA VAL A 236 -7.56 11.82 -2.10
C VAL A 236 -6.94 12.75 -1.08
N VAL A 237 -6.69 13.98 -1.45
CA VAL A 237 -5.96 14.94 -0.61
C VAL A 237 -6.63 16.31 -0.62
N ARG A 238 -6.64 17.00 0.51
CA ARG A 238 -7.15 18.36 0.63
C ARG A 238 -6.36 19.31 -0.28
N LYS A 239 -7.06 20.15 -1.02
CA LYS A 239 -6.45 21.06 -2.01
C LYS A 239 -5.37 21.96 -1.41
N SER A 240 -5.57 22.44 -0.19
CA SER A 240 -4.55 23.24 0.51
C SER A 240 -3.25 22.49 0.75
N ILE A 241 -3.31 21.16 0.91
CA ILE A 241 -2.12 20.31 1.02
C ILE A 241 -1.45 20.12 -0.34
N VAL A 242 -2.23 19.96 -1.44
CA VAL A 242 -1.68 19.94 -2.81
C VAL A 242 -0.90 21.23 -3.10
N GLU A 243 -1.45 22.37 -2.72
CA GLU A 243 -0.82 23.68 -2.91
C GLU A 243 0.48 23.81 -2.08
N LYS A 244 0.49 23.35 -0.83
CA LYS A 244 1.71 23.31 0.01
C LYS A 244 2.76 22.35 -0.54
N ALA A 245 2.35 21.18 -1.02
CA ALA A 245 3.23 20.19 -1.60
C ALA A 245 3.82 20.66 -2.95
N GLY A 246 3.15 21.53 -3.70
CA GLY A 246 3.63 22.12 -4.94
C GLY A 246 3.44 21.26 -6.19
N GLY A 247 2.50 20.31 -6.17
CA GLY A 247 2.18 19.44 -7.31
C GLY A 247 3.22 18.34 -7.59
N PHE A 248 3.15 17.72 -8.76
CA PHE A 248 4.08 16.67 -9.21
C PHE A 248 5.39 17.27 -9.71
N ARG A 249 6.49 16.55 -9.57
CA ARG A 249 7.84 16.98 -9.95
C ARG A 249 8.44 16.05 -10.99
N LYS A 250 8.84 16.62 -12.13
CA LYS A 250 9.35 15.88 -13.30
C LYS A 250 10.59 15.04 -13.00
N GLU A 251 11.44 15.46 -12.09
CA GLU A 251 12.64 14.72 -11.69
C GLU A 251 12.31 13.36 -11.04
N PHE A 252 11.05 13.12 -10.67
CA PHE A 252 10.56 11.85 -10.13
C PHE A 252 9.69 11.08 -11.11
N ASP A 253 9.66 11.45 -12.39
CA ASP A 253 8.89 10.71 -13.41
C ASP A 253 9.14 9.19 -13.30
N GLY A 254 8.05 8.41 -13.25
CA GLY A 254 8.04 6.98 -12.97
C GLY A 254 7.74 6.60 -11.51
N ALA A 255 7.89 7.56 -10.56
CA ALA A 255 7.46 7.49 -9.17
C ALA A 255 7.04 8.88 -8.66
N GLN A 256 6.47 9.69 -9.57
CA GLN A 256 6.04 11.06 -9.29
C GLN A 256 4.90 11.12 -8.27
N ASP A 257 4.04 10.12 -8.26
CA ASP A 257 2.98 9.91 -7.28
C ASP A 257 3.56 9.61 -5.89
N TYR A 258 4.58 8.79 -5.81
CA TYR A 258 5.24 8.41 -4.56
C TYR A 258 5.91 9.63 -3.89
N ASP A 259 6.64 10.43 -4.65
CA ASP A 259 7.20 11.69 -4.16
C ASP A 259 6.09 12.67 -3.71
N PHE A 260 5.00 12.75 -4.48
CA PHE A 260 3.87 13.62 -4.15
C PHE A 260 3.16 13.15 -2.88
N ILE A 261 2.92 11.85 -2.71
CA ILE A 261 2.32 11.27 -1.50
C ILE A 261 3.18 11.60 -0.27
N PHE A 262 4.51 11.45 -0.35
CA PHE A 262 5.40 11.85 0.75
C PHE A 262 5.23 13.33 1.10
N ARG A 263 5.27 14.24 0.12
CA ARG A 263 5.12 15.67 0.38
C ARG A 263 3.73 16.04 0.91
N CYS A 264 2.70 15.34 0.47
CA CYS A 264 1.35 15.52 1.03
C CYS A 264 1.30 15.04 2.49
N THR A 265 1.79 13.84 2.79
CA THR A 265 1.78 13.29 4.15
C THR A 265 2.70 14.04 5.12
N GLU A 266 3.79 14.65 4.63
CA GLU A 266 4.65 15.57 5.41
C GLU A 266 3.93 16.84 5.84
N ASN A 267 2.92 17.29 5.10
CA ASN A 267 2.16 18.53 5.33
C ASN A 267 0.77 18.27 5.93
N ALA A 268 0.33 17.02 5.98
CA ALA A 268 -0.96 16.62 6.50
C ALA A 268 -0.95 16.51 8.02
N GLY A 269 -2.01 16.98 8.68
CA GLY A 269 -2.24 16.73 10.10
C GLY A 269 -2.83 15.35 10.36
N GLU A 270 -3.72 14.87 9.48
CA GLU A 270 -4.36 13.57 9.59
C GLU A 270 -4.41 12.87 8.24
N VAL A 271 -3.96 11.62 8.19
CA VAL A 271 -4.00 10.74 7.01
C VAL A 271 -4.79 9.50 7.36
N LEU A 272 -5.88 9.23 6.63
CA LEU A 272 -6.83 8.17 6.93
C LEU A 272 -6.83 7.08 5.86
N HIS A 273 -7.00 5.85 6.31
CA HIS A 273 -7.29 4.71 5.46
C HIS A 273 -8.80 4.47 5.39
N VAL A 274 -9.32 4.29 4.20
CA VAL A 274 -10.68 3.82 3.92
C VAL A 274 -10.59 2.35 3.53
N PRO A 275 -10.89 1.41 4.45
CA PRO A 275 -10.63 -0.02 4.25
C PRO A 275 -11.67 -0.68 3.33
N GLU A 276 -11.84 -0.10 2.15
CA GLU A 276 -12.79 -0.52 1.13
C GLU A 276 -12.11 -0.54 -0.23
N ILE A 277 -12.41 -1.56 -1.06
CA ILE A 277 -11.86 -1.69 -2.42
C ILE A 277 -12.62 -0.75 -3.35
N LEU A 278 -12.07 0.44 -3.57
CA LEU A 278 -12.75 1.53 -4.27
C LEU A 278 -12.05 1.96 -5.56
N TYR A 279 -10.91 1.37 -5.87
CA TYR A 279 -10.14 1.63 -7.08
C TYR A 279 -9.83 0.31 -7.80
N HIS A 280 -10.02 0.30 -9.13
CA HIS A 280 -9.81 -0.88 -9.98
C HIS A 280 -8.74 -0.57 -11.03
N TRP A 281 -7.53 -1.10 -10.79
CA TRP A 281 -6.42 -0.96 -11.71
C TRP A 281 -6.56 -1.89 -12.90
N ARG A 282 -6.80 -1.32 -14.08
CA ARG A 282 -6.93 -2.09 -15.32
C ARG A 282 -5.60 -2.66 -15.77
N THR A 283 -5.57 -3.95 -16.06
CA THR A 283 -4.39 -4.61 -16.61
C THR A 283 -4.53 -4.80 -18.12
N HIS A 284 -3.63 -4.18 -18.87
CA HIS A 284 -3.53 -4.36 -20.31
C HIS A 284 -2.06 -4.39 -20.78
N LYS A 285 -1.82 -4.77 -22.06
CA LYS A 285 -0.46 -5.00 -22.59
C LYS A 285 0.48 -3.80 -22.51
N ALA A 286 -0.04 -2.60 -22.49
CA ALA A 286 0.74 -1.37 -22.38
C ALA A 286 0.88 -0.87 -20.93
N SER A 287 0.18 -1.51 -19.97
CA SER A 287 0.18 -1.08 -18.58
C SER A 287 1.55 -1.28 -17.91
N THR A 288 1.80 -0.48 -16.90
CA THR A 288 3.03 -0.49 -16.08
C THR A 288 3.29 -1.85 -15.43
N ALA A 289 2.22 -2.60 -15.13
CA ALA A 289 2.28 -3.90 -14.45
C ALA A 289 2.96 -5.01 -15.27
N ASP A 290 3.12 -4.84 -16.59
CA ASP A 290 3.46 -5.96 -17.48
C ASP A 290 4.95 -6.13 -17.77
N ASN A 291 5.82 -5.12 -17.54
CA ASN A 291 7.26 -5.23 -17.77
C ASN A 291 8.13 -4.45 -16.76
N PRO A 292 8.39 -5.00 -15.56
CA PRO A 292 9.23 -4.33 -14.55
C PRO A 292 10.65 -4.00 -15.04
N ALA A 293 11.26 -4.88 -15.84
CA ALA A 293 12.64 -4.69 -16.29
C ALA A 293 12.86 -3.48 -17.24
N SER A 294 11.81 -3.01 -17.93
CA SER A 294 11.87 -1.82 -18.79
C SER A 294 11.79 -0.52 -18.02
N LYS A 295 11.55 -0.58 -16.71
CA LYS A 295 11.26 0.57 -15.85
C LYS A 295 12.21 0.71 -14.66
N MET A 296 13.46 0.29 -14.81
CA MET A 296 14.48 0.53 -13.77
C MET A 296 14.54 2.00 -13.36
N TYR A 297 14.29 2.92 -14.30
CA TYR A 297 14.23 4.35 -13.99
C TYR A 297 13.15 4.70 -12.96
N ALA A 298 12.01 4.00 -12.96
CA ALA A 298 10.93 4.22 -12.00
C ALA A 298 11.32 3.77 -10.59
N PHE A 299 12.02 2.63 -10.48
CA PHE A 299 12.53 2.18 -9.18
C PHE A 299 13.63 3.10 -8.64
N GLU A 300 14.50 3.61 -9.51
CA GLU A 300 15.47 4.62 -9.11
C GLU A 300 14.80 5.94 -8.72
N ALA A 301 13.74 6.35 -9.40
CA ALA A 301 12.94 7.51 -9.02
C ALA A 301 12.27 7.32 -7.65
N GLY A 302 11.73 6.12 -7.37
CA GLY A 302 11.17 5.78 -6.05
C GLY A 302 12.21 5.83 -4.94
N LYS A 303 13.43 5.32 -5.18
CA LYS A 303 14.55 5.47 -4.23
C LYS A 303 14.83 6.95 -3.96
N ARG A 304 14.96 7.78 -5.00
CA ARG A 304 15.18 9.23 -4.86
C ARG A 304 14.04 9.92 -4.12
N ALA A 305 12.79 9.47 -4.30
CA ALA A 305 11.65 10.02 -3.58
C ALA A 305 11.77 9.81 -2.06
N ILE A 306 12.22 8.62 -1.64
CA ILE A 306 12.49 8.32 -0.23
C ILE A 306 13.67 9.17 0.28
N GLU A 307 14.77 9.24 -0.47
CA GLU A 307 15.95 10.05 -0.10
C GLU A 307 15.57 11.52 0.09
N ALA A 308 14.82 12.09 -0.85
CA ALA A 308 14.33 13.46 -0.76
C ALA A 308 13.36 13.67 0.42
N HIS A 309 12.53 12.67 0.75
CA HIS A 309 11.69 12.69 1.94
C HIS A 309 12.53 12.71 3.22
N LEU A 310 13.54 11.83 3.33
CA LEU A 310 14.43 11.81 4.50
C LEU A 310 15.16 13.14 4.67
N GLU A 311 15.63 13.74 3.58
CA GLU A 311 16.29 15.06 3.60
C GLU A 311 15.35 16.17 4.11
N ARG A 312 14.12 16.27 3.55
CA ARG A 312 13.13 17.28 3.95
C ARG A 312 12.71 17.16 5.41
N THR A 313 12.63 15.93 5.92
CA THR A 313 12.26 15.68 7.33
C THR A 313 13.43 15.71 8.31
N GLY A 314 14.66 15.92 7.82
CA GLY A 314 15.86 15.89 8.64
C GLY A 314 16.16 14.49 9.21
N THR A 315 15.55 13.44 8.65
CA THR A 315 15.72 12.05 9.10
C THR A 315 16.99 11.47 8.49
N LYS A 316 17.94 11.06 9.33
CA LYS A 316 19.17 10.40 8.85
C LYS A 316 18.88 8.96 8.49
N GLY A 317 19.24 8.55 7.28
CA GLY A 317 19.08 7.17 6.80
C GLY A 317 19.79 6.96 5.47
N GLU A 318 20.11 5.71 5.15
CA GLU A 318 20.67 5.26 3.88
C GLU A 318 19.63 4.40 3.17
N VAL A 319 19.24 4.78 1.95
CA VAL A 319 18.21 4.08 1.15
C VAL A 319 18.88 3.13 0.18
N SER A 320 18.45 1.89 0.15
CA SER A 320 18.92 0.87 -0.79
C SER A 320 17.76 0.08 -1.39
N HIS A 321 17.94 -0.44 -2.59
CA HIS A 321 17.03 -1.42 -3.15
C HIS A 321 17.11 -2.73 -2.38
N THR A 322 16.01 -3.48 -2.37
CA THR A 322 15.99 -4.87 -1.94
C THR A 322 16.17 -5.81 -3.15
N GLN A 323 16.07 -7.11 -2.93
CA GLN A 323 16.03 -8.09 -4.03
C GLN A 323 14.73 -7.99 -4.85
N ASP A 324 13.65 -7.51 -4.24
CA ASP A 324 12.36 -7.30 -4.88
C ASP A 324 12.25 -5.86 -5.36
N LEU A 325 12.02 -5.68 -6.67
CA LEU A 325 11.88 -4.36 -7.29
C LEU A 325 10.64 -3.64 -6.76
N GLY A 326 10.79 -2.35 -6.44
CA GLY A 326 9.73 -1.53 -5.83
C GLY A 326 9.69 -1.60 -4.31
N PHE A 327 10.55 -2.44 -3.70
CA PHE A 327 10.78 -2.45 -2.26
C PHE A 327 12.14 -1.87 -1.93
N TYR A 328 12.15 -1.01 -0.90
CA TYR A 328 13.34 -0.29 -0.46
C TYR A 328 13.64 -0.60 1.01
N ARG A 329 14.89 -0.48 1.37
CA ARG A 329 15.33 -0.57 2.75
C ARG A 329 15.96 0.75 3.17
N VAL A 330 15.42 1.33 4.24
CA VAL A 330 16.05 2.48 4.91
C VAL A 330 16.84 1.97 6.12
N LYS A 331 18.13 2.21 6.12
CA LYS A 331 19.02 1.88 7.24
C LYS A 331 19.24 3.15 8.05
N TYR A 332 18.63 3.19 9.22
CA TYR A 332 18.79 4.30 10.15
C TYR A 332 20.07 4.13 11.00
N PRO A 333 20.84 5.20 11.23
CA PRO A 333 21.94 5.14 12.18
C PRO A 333 21.38 4.98 13.60
N VAL A 334 21.93 4.03 14.34
CA VAL A 334 21.58 3.88 15.77
C VAL A 334 22.10 5.10 16.53
N GLN A 335 21.19 5.84 17.16
CA GLN A 335 21.54 7.00 17.96
C GLN A 335 21.77 6.62 19.41
N GLY A 336 22.98 6.91 19.93
CA GLY A 336 23.34 6.58 21.30
C GLY A 336 23.52 5.08 21.53
N LYS A 337 23.31 4.68 22.76
CA LYS A 337 23.33 3.28 23.19
C LYS A 337 22.15 3.02 24.14
N PRO A 338 20.90 3.00 23.64
CA PRO A 338 19.74 2.78 24.49
C PRO A 338 19.84 1.41 25.18
N LEU A 339 19.32 1.31 26.42
CA LEU A 339 19.18 0.02 27.10
C LEU A 339 18.10 -0.81 26.36
N VAL A 340 18.40 -2.07 26.09
CA VAL A 340 17.47 -3.02 25.50
C VAL A 340 17.08 -4.06 26.54
N SER A 341 15.81 -4.11 26.93
CA SER A 341 15.30 -5.11 27.86
C SER A 341 14.77 -6.33 27.10
N VAL A 342 15.40 -7.49 27.30
CA VAL A 342 15.00 -8.76 26.72
C VAL A 342 14.10 -9.50 27.69
N ILE A 343 12.81 -9.62 27.38
CA ILE A 343 11.81 -10.26 28.22
C ILE A 343 11.69 -11.74 27.90
N ILE A 344 11.82 -12.61 28.90
CA ILE A 344 11.77 -14.07 28.75
C ILE A 344 10.80 -14.67 29.77
N PRO A 345 9.53 -14.93 29.42
CA PRO A 345 8.66 -15.74 30.26
C PRO A 345 9.18 -17.18 30.35
N ASN A 346 9.24 -17.72 31.55
CA ASN A 346 9.70 -19.11 31.76
C ASN A 346 8.85 -19.84 32.81
N LYS A 347 8.66 -21.13 32.57
CA LYS A 347 8.07 -22.07 33.52
C LYS A 347 8.78 -23.43 33.43
N ASP A 348 9.45 -23.84 34.49
CA ASP A 348 10.10 -25.15 34.64
C ASP A 348 11.21 -25.50 33.61
N GLU A 349 11.33 -24.83 32.48
CA GLU A 349 12.20 -25.12 31.34
C GLU A 349 13.66 -24.65 31.57
N LYS A 350 14.38 -25.27 32.51
CA LYS A 350 15.72 -24.86 32.88
C LYS A 350 16.73 -24.98 31.73
N GLU A 351 16.78 -26.11 31.04
CA GLU A 351 17.74 -26.34 29.95
C GLU A 351 17.51 -25.40 28.77
N THR A 352 16.22 -25.18 28.42
CA THR A 352 15.83 -24.26 27.36
C THR A 352 16.23 -22.83 27.71
N LEU A 353 15.97 -22.40 28.95
CA LEU A 353 16.34 -21.07 29.44
C LEU A 353 17.87 -20.90 29.45
N GLN A 354 18.61 -21.89 29.94
CA GLN A 354 20.07 -21.85 29.98
C GLN A 354 20.63 -21.67 28.56
N THR A 355 20.18 -22.50 27.61
CA THR A 355 20.62 -22.39 26.22
C THR A 355 20.28 -21.02 25.62
N CYS A 356 19.09 -20.49 25.92
CA CYS A 356 18.69 -19.16 25.45
C CYS A 356 19.63 -18.07 25.96
N LEU A 357 19.95 -18.07 27.26
CA LEU A 357 20.84 -17.07 27.88
C LEU A 357 22.29 -17.17 27.34
N GLU A 358 22.82 -18.38 27.21
CA GLU A 358 24.15 -18.61 26.62
C GLU A 358 24.23 -18.12 25.17
N MET A 359 23.20 -18.37 24.38
CA MET A 359 23.15 -17.91 23.00
C MET A 359 22.96 -16.39 22.88
N LEU A 360 22.16 -15.77 23.75
CA LEU A 360 22.06 -14.31 23.81
C LEU A 360 23.42 -13.68 24.09
N GLU A 361 24.13 -14.17 25.09
CA GLU A 361 25.45 -13.64 25.46
C GLU A 361 26.48 -13.84 24.34
N LYS A 362 26.51 -15.03 23.72
CA LYS A 362 27.46 -15.39 22.68
C LYS A 362 27.23 -14.64 21.36
N ASN A 363 25.96 -14.45 20.96
CA ASN A 363 25.62 -13.97 19.61
C ASN A 363 25.22 -12.49 19.56
N THR A 364 25.05 -11.82 20.73
CA THR A 364 24.64 -10.41 20.78
C THR A 364 25.84 -9.50 20.74
N GLY A 365 26.03 -8.80 19.62
CA GLY A 365 27.11 -7.79 19.51
C GLY A 365 26.82 -6.50 20.28
N TYR A 366 25.58 -6.22 20.62
CA TYR A 366 25.17 -5.04 21.39
C TYR A 366 25.26 -5.32 22.89
N GLN A 367 26.00 -4.49 23.63
CA GLN A 367 26.33 -4.79 25.01
C GLN A 367 25.45 -4.11 26.07
N ASN A 368 24.70 -3.05 25.67
CA ASN A 368 23.83 -2.34 26.60
C ASN A 368 22.43 -2.96 26.61
N PHE A 369 22.32 -4.14 27.17
CA PHE A 369 21.06 -4.83 27.37
C PHE A 369 20.95 -5.46 28.76
N GLU A 370 19.73 -5.66 29.19
CA GLU A 370 19.34 -6.44 30.37
C GLU A 370 18.39 -7.57 29.97
N ILE A 371 18.23 -8.54 30.84
CA ILE A 371 17.33 -9.69 30.64
C ILE A 371 16.34 -9.71 31.79
N ILE A 372 15.08 -9.68 31.50
CA ILE A 372 14.00 -9.78 32.48
C ILE A 372 13.34 -11.16 32.33
N ILE A 373 13.67 -12.06 33.24
CA ILE A 373 13.05 -13.38 33.29
C ILE A 373 11.78 -13.28 34.13
N VAL A 374 10.65 -13.71 33.56
CA VAL A 374 9.38 -13.78 34.29
C VAL A 374 9.05 -15.21 34.64
N GLU A 375 9.24 -15.56 35.89
CA GLU A 375 8.87 -16.86 36.46
C GLU A 375 7.34 -16.96 36.51
N ASN A 376 6.77 -18.02 35.97
CA ASN A 376 5.30 -18.25 35.91
C ASN A 376 4.91 -19.59 36.55
N ASN A 377 4.81 -19.62 37.87
CA ASN A 377 4.32 -20.75 38.64
C ASN A 377 5.09 -22.08 38.34
N SER A 378 6.40 -21.99 38.32
CA SER A 378 7.29 -23.15 38.22
C SER A 378 7.14 -24.05 39.45
N THR A 379 7.42 -25.35 39.27
CA THR A 379 7.19 -26.39 40.28
C THR A 379 8.45 -27.21 40.59
N THR A 380 9.49 -27.14 39.76
CA THR A 380 10.71 -27.96 39.91
C THR A 380 11.78 -27.25 40.76
N ASP A 381 12.42 -27.99 41.70
CA ASP A 381 13.51 -27.48 42.48
C ASP A 381 14.72 -27.09 41.60
N GLU A 382 14.88 -27.71 40.45
CA GLU A 382 15.96 -27.45 39.54
C GLU A 382 15.94 -26.04 38.99
N ILE A 383 14.75 -25.56 38.54
CA ILE A 383 14.62 -24.21 38.00
C ILE A 383 14.83 -23.15 39.08
N PHE A 384 14.34 -23.37 40.32
CA PHE A 384 14.57 -22.44 41.43
C PHE A 384 16.02 -22.33 41.83
N ARG A 385 16.77 -23.45 41.81
CA ARG A 385 18.22 -23.43 42.01
C ARG A 385 18.91 -22.59 40.93
N TYR A 386 18.51 -22.80 39.67
CA TYR A 386 19.07 -22.05 38.57
C TYR A 386 18.75 -20.56 38.66
N TYR A 387 17.56 -20.17 39.03
CA TYR A 387 17.21 -18.74 39.25
C TYR A 387 18.09 -18.13 40.35
N LYS A 388 18.43 -18.88 41.38
CA LYS A 388 19.32 -18.43 42.43
C LYS A 388 20.75 -18.24 41.92
N GLU A 389 21.24 -19.10 41.05
CA GLU A 389 22.54 -18.95 40.39
C GLU A 389 22.58 -17.69 39.52
N LEU A 390 21.50 -17.44 38.76
CA LEU A 390 21.37 -16.27 37.90
C LEU A 390 21.31 -14.95 38.67
N SER A 391 20.87 -14.93 39.91
CA SER A 391 20.73 -13.71 40.73
C SER A 391 22.04 -12.95 40.99
N GLY A 392 23.19 -13.60 40.76
CA GLY A 392 24.52 -12.95 40.80
C GLY A 392 24.86 -12.13 39.57
N ASN A 393 24.10 -12.28 38.46
CA ASN A 393 24.34 -11.52 37.24
C ASN A 393 23.53 -10.22 37.23
N ARG A 394 24.26 -9.07 37.25
CA ARG A 394 23.63 -7.73 37.27
C ARG A 394 22.78 -7.39 36.07
N LYS A 395 22.92 -8.11 34.95
CA LYS A 395 22.13 -7.93 33.75
C LYS A 395 20.82 -8.73 33.76
N ILE A 396 20.61 -9.61 34.77
CA ILE A 396 19.45 -10.50 34.82
C ILE A 396 18.55 -10.09 35.99
N HIS A 397 17.29 -9.78 35.65
CA HIS A 397 16.25 -9.46 36.59
C HIS A 397 15.20 -10.57 36.60
N LEU A 398 14.91 -11.11 37.79
CA LEU A 398 13.90 -12.14 37.95
C LEU A 398 12.62 -11.50 38.52
N LEU A 399 11.54 -11.56 37.78
CA LEU A 399 10.19 -11.16 38.19
C LEU A 399 9.31 -12.41 38.37
N ARG A 400 8.31 -12.32 39.26
CA ARG A 400 7.36 -13.41 39.49
C ARG A 400 5.95 -13.02 39.06
N TRP A 401 5.37 -13.84 38.16
CA TRP A 401 3.98 -13.79 37.76
C TRP A 401 3.21 -14.90 38.46
N GLY A 402 2.54 -14.60 39.58
CA GLY A 402 1.80 -15.56 40.38
C GLY A 402 0.36 -15.85 39.95
N LYS A 403 -0.05 -15.34 38.77
CA LYS A 403 -1.39 -15.57 38.21
C LYS A 403 -1.37 -16.69 37.18
N GLU A 404 -2.57 -17.07 36.68
CA GLU A 404 -2.67 -18.00 35.54
C GLU A 404 -1.86 -17.53 34.34
N PHE A 405 -1.44 -18.50 33.51
CA PHE A 405 -0.69 -18.21 32.30
C PHE A 405 -1.53 -17.38 31.33
N ASN A 406 -1.02 -16.22 30.99
CA ASN A 406 -1.50 -15.38 29.90
C ASN A 406 -0.30 -14.70 29.26
N TYR A 407 0.04 -15.10 28.05
CA TYR A 407 1.26 -14.66 27.38
C TYR A 407 1.35 -13.13 27.26
N SER A 408 0.27 -12.49 26.84
CA SER A 408 0.24 -11.02 26.68
C SER A 408 0.35 -10.31 28.02
N ALA A 409 -0.37 -10.77 29.04
CA ALA A 409 -0.34 -10.16 30.37
C ALA A 409 1.03 -10.29 31.04
N ILE A 410 1.71 -11.43 30.89
CA ILE A 410 3.07 -11.68 31.41
C ILE A 410 4.08 -10.71 30.76
N ASN A 411 4.03 -10.58 29.43
CA ASN A 411 4.94 -9.68 28.71
C ASN A 411 4.66 -8.22 29.04
N ASN A 412 3.39 -7.79 29.12
CA ASN A 412 3.03 -6.42 29.52
C ASN A 412 3.46 -6.13 30.97
N PHE A 413 3.33 -7.11 31.88
CA PHE A 413 3.84 -6.98 33.24
C PHE A 413 5.35 -6.76 33.27
N ALA A 414 6.10 -7.55 32.50
CA ALA A 414 7.55 -7.38 32.41
C ALA A 414 7.96 -6.05 31.78
N ALA A 415 7.28 -5.64 30.72
CA ALA A 415 7.53 -4.36 30.04
C ALA A 415 7.33 -3.14 30.94
N ALA A 416 6.44 -3.24 31.93
CA ALA A 416 6.27 -2.18 32.94
C ALA A 416 7.42 -2.09 33.94
N HIS A 417 8.34 -3.06 33.93
CA HIS A 417 9.53 -3.12 34.82
C HIS A 417 10.83 -2.97 34.03
N ALA A 418 10.77 -2.76 32.72
CA ALA A 418 11.89 -2.56 31.81
C ALA A 418 12.41 -1.13 31.81
#